data_21f470754aed42b87677010f3453b741
#
_entry.id   21f470754aed42b87677010f3453b741
#
_cell.length_a   1.000
_cell.length_b   1.000
_cell.length_c   1.000
_cell.angle_alpha   90.00
_cell.angle_beta   90.00
_cell.angle_gamma   90.00
#
_symmetry.space_group_name_H-M   'P 1'
#
loop_
_entity.id
_entity.type
_entity.pdbx_description
1 polymer ?
#
loop_
_entity_poly.entity_id
_entity_poly.type
_entity_poly.pdbx_seq_one_letter_code
_entity_poly.pdbx_strand_id
1 'polypeptide(L)'
;MIFNTGELFAGPGGGAYAAMTSRFVDEHDEEWGFEHAWANEYDPDTVETYKLNILQDPNATSVYCKDVRSFDLHDRNVLGDIDALIFGFPCNDYSLVGEQKGLDGSYGPLYQYGVEALREFQPSVFIAENVGGLSSANEGEAFIQIVRELQETGYTLTPHFYKFEQYGVPQARHRIIIVGIRNDLAQAGIEFKVPAPTTPYPDQYMTSSEAILEPPIPNDAFNHELTNHNPRTVNMLSYIPEGGNAWVEDIPEEYRLNVKGAKLSNIYKRLNRNTPSYTVTGSGGGGTHMYHWTENRALTNRERARLQTFPDHYHFQGGKESVRKQIGMAIPPEGLRHIMMAVLRTFAGIDYDFVEPTQKLQPAILLQEDGEVVANLVRI
;
A
#
# COMPACT_ATOMS: atom_id res chain seq x y z
N MET A 1 -20.93 2.70 15.55
CA MET A 1 -21.10 2.05 14.20
C MET A 1 -19.85 1.28 13.84
N ILE A 2 -19.96 -0.01 13.46
CA ILE A 2 -18.86 -0.85 13.02
C ILE A 2 -19.09 -1.23 11.57
N PHE A 3 -18.09 -1.03 10.72
CA PHE A 3 -18.14 -1.34 9.29
C PHE A 3 -17.60 -2.75 9.03
N ASN A 4 -18.43 -3.67 8.54
CA ASN A 4 -17.99 -4.96 8.05
C ASN A 4 -17.19 -4.79 6.75
N THR A 5 -15.96 -5.26 6.72
CA THR A 5 -15.00 -4.96 5.65
C THR A 5 -14.68 -6.20 4.83
N GLY A 6 -14.92 -6.12 3.51
CA GLY A 6 -14.38 -7.05 2.52
C GLY A 6 -13.03 -6.54 1.99
N GLU A 7 -12.12 -7.44 1.67
CA GLU A 7 -10.81 -7.07 1.14
C GLU A 7 -10.41 -7.94 -0.05
N LEU A 8 -10.09 -7.32 -1.20
CA LEU A 8 -9.50 -8.00 -2.35
C LEU A 8 -8.02 -7.66 -2.45
N PHE A 9 -7.21 -8.63 -2.90
CA PHE A 9 -5.75 -8.50 -2.96
C PHE A 9 -5.15 -8.14 -1.61
N ALA A 10 -5.65 -8.79 -0.56
CA ALA A 10 -5.44 -8.40 0.83
C ALA A 10 -3.97 -8.39 1.29
N GLY A 11 -3.11 -9.11 0.55
CA GLY A 11 -1.71 -9.22 0.93
C GLY A 11 -1.56 -9.80 2.35
N PRO A 12 -0.51 -9.46 3.07
CA PRO A 12 -0.31 -9.95 4.43
C PRO A 12 -1.22 -9.27 5.48
N GLY A 13 -2.22 -8.45 5.05
CA GLY A 13 -3.16 -7.80 5.95
C GLY A 13 -2.77 -6.38 6.37
N GLY A 14 -1.98 -5.66 5.57
CA GLY A 14 -1.64 -4.25 5.88
C GLY A 14 -2.87 -3.35 5.94
N GLY A 15 -3.83 -3.54 5.00
CA GLY A 15 -5.12 -2.87 4.97
C GLY A 15 -5.99 -3.25 6.16
N ALA A 16 -6.14 -4.55 6.41
CA ALA A 16 -6.91 -5.05 7.53
C ALA A 16 -6.35 -4.62 8.89
N TYR A 17 -5.02 -4.56 9.05
CA TYR A 17 -4.41 -4.08 10.29
C TYR A 17 -4.68 -2.59 10.52
N ALA A 18 -4.60 -1.78 9.47
CA ALA A 18 -5.00 -0.38 9.54
C ALA A 18 -6.48 -0.24 9.93
N ALA A 19 -7.37 -1.05 9.32
CA ALA A 19 -8.79 -1.09 9.64
C ALA A 19 -9.05 -1.46 11.11
N MET A 20 -8.48 -2.58 11.54
CA MET A 20 -8.65 -3.10 12.91
C MET A 20 -8.17 -2.13 14.00
N THR A 21 -7.10 -1.36 13.71
CA THR A 21 -6.54 -0.37 14.63
C THR A 21 -7.18 1.01 14.51
N SER A 22 -8.06 1.22 13.55
CA SER A 22 -8.85 2.44 13.38
C SER A 22 -10.14 2.33 14.17
N ARG A 23 -10.12 2.80 15.42
CA ARG A 23 -11.27 2.77 16.34
C ARG A 23 -11.31 4.01 17.20
N PHE A 24 -12.50 4.48 17.55
CA PHE A 24 -12.73 5.47 18.60
C PHE A 24 -14.17 5.36 19.14
N VAL A 25 -14.40 5.97 20.27
CA VAL A 25 -15.73 6.18 20.85
C VAL A 25 -16.05 7.66 20.75
N ASP A 26 -17.23 8.02 20.27
CA ASP A 26 -17.65 9.40 20.13
C ASP A 26 -18.23 9.98 21.41
N GLU A 27 -18.66 11.24 21.38
CA GLU A 27 -19.26 11.94 22.54
C GLU A 27 -20.63 11.38 22.99
N HIS A 28 -21.22 10.49 22.21
CA HIS A 28 -22.48 9.80 22.50
C HIS A 28 -22.29 8.37 22.99
N ASP A 29 -21.03 7.98 23.34
CA ASP A 29 -20.62 6.63 23.70
C ASP A 29 -20.83 5.59 22.56
N GLU A 30 -20.95 6.02 21.30
CA GLU A 30 -20.97 5.12 20.15
C GLU A 30 -19.57 4.71 19.72
N GLU A 31 -19.33 3.41 19.58
CA GLU A 31 -18.09 2.87 19.03
C GLU A 31 -18.10 2.92 17.51
N TRP A 32 -16.99 3.43 16.95
CA TRP A 32 -16.72 3.52 15.52
C TRP A 32 -15.47 2.71 15.17
N GLY A 33 -15.56 1.87 14.14
CA GLY A 33 -14.44 1.02 13.74
C GLY A 33 -14.73 0.19 12.51
N PHE A 34 -13.78 -0.68 12.18
CA PHE A 34 -13.92 -1.66 11.12
C PHE A 34 -13.73 -3.06 11.68
N GLU A 35 -14.46 -4.02 11.14
CA GLU A 35 -14.32 -5.45 11.43
C GLU A 35 -14.15 -6.23 10.14
N HIS A 36 -13.39 -7.32 10.22
CA HIS A 36 -13.18 -8.22 9.10
C HIS A 36 -14.46 -9.03 8.81
N ALA A 37 -14.91 -9.00 7.57
CA ALA A 37 -15.93 -9.89 7.05
C ALA A 37 -15.31 -11.03 6.23
N TRP A 38 -14.57 -10.68 5.18
CA TRP A 38 -13.85 -11.63 4.34
C TRP A 38 -12.65 -10.98 3.65
N ALA A 39 -11.67 -11.79 3.24
CA ALA A 39 -10.54 -11.37 2.44
C ALA A 39 -10.21 -12.38 1.34
N ASN A 40 -9.71 -11.90 0.20
CA ASN A 40 -9.17 -12.72 -0.87
C ASN A 40 -7.70 -12.39 -1.09
N GLU A 41 -6.87 -13.42 -1.10
CA GLU A 41 -5.43 -13.38 -1.42
C GLU A 41 -5.03 -14.69 -2.10
N TYR A 42 -4.14 -14.65 -3.10
CA TYR A 42 -3.80 -15.85 -3.87
C TYR A 42 -2.58 -16.62 -3.32
N ASP A 43 -1.70 -15.96 -2.56
CA ASP A 43 -0.44 -16.53 -2.08
C ASP A 43 -0.66 -17.22 -0.73
N PRO A 44 -0.40 -18.54 -0.60
CA PRO A 44 -0.68 -19.28 0.62
C PRO A 44 0.08 -18.80 1.86
N ASP A 45 1.38 -18.45 1.74
CA ASP A 45 2.16 -17.95 2.87
C ASP A 45 1.58 -16.62 3.37
N THR A 46 1.12 -15.80 2.43
CA THR A 46 0.51 -14.50 2.69
C THR A 46 -0.84 -14.66 3.40
N VAL A 47 -1.66 -15.63 2.98
CA VAL A 47 -2.91 -15.99 3.66
C VAL A 47 -2.67 -16.44 5.10
N GLU A 48 -1.67 -17.29 5.33
CA GLU A 48 -1.33 -17.72 6.69
C GLU A 48 -0.83 -16.55 7.56
N THR A 49 -0.08 -15.61 6.98
CA THR A 49 0.29 -14.36 7.65
C THR A 49 -0.93 -13.55 8.06
N TYR A 50 -1.90 -13.39 7.16
CA TYR A 50 -3.14 -12.66 7.41
C TYR A 50 -3.95 -13.31 8.54
N LYS A 51 -4.20 -14.62 8.45
CA LYS A 51 -4.95 -15.37 9.47
C LYS A 51 -4.34 -15.23 10.86
N LEU A 52 -3.01 -15.35 10.94
CA LEU A 52 -2.30 -15.30 12.22
C LEU A 52 -2.42 -13.93 12.88
N ASN A 53 -2.26 -12.84 12.13
CA ASN A 53 -2.12 -11.50 12.71
C ASN A 53 -3.43 -10.72 12.76
N ILE A 54 -4.35 -10.95 11.83
CA ILE A 54 -5.62 -10.24 11.76
C ILE A 54 -6.71 -11.01 12.50
N LEU A 55 -6.87 -12.28 12.21
CA LEU A 55 -7.94 -13.10 12.78
C LEU A 55 -7.52 -13.83 14.07
N GLN A 56 -6.22 -13.95 14.31
CA GLN A 56 -5.65 -14.72 15.43
C GLN A 56 -6.17 -16.17 15.48
N ASP A 57 -6.60 -16.68 14.32
CA ASP A 57 -7.10 -18.04 14.12
C ASP A 57 -6.53 -18.64 12.83
N PRO A 58 -5.58 -19.58 12.93
CA PRO A 58 -4.99 -20.24 11.76
C PRO A 58 -6.00 -21.08 10.96
N ASN A 59 -7.14 -21.44 11.56
CA ASN A 59 -8.18 -22.22 10.92
C ASN A 59 -9.31 -21.35 10.32
N ALA A 60 -9.18 -20.04 10.37
CA ALA A 60 -10.18 -19.12 9.81
C ALA A 60 -10.48 -19.44 8.35
N THR A 61 -11.76 -19.45 7.99
CA THR A 61 -12.26 -19.76 6.65
C THR A 61 -12.68 -18.52 5.86
N SER A 62 -12.71 -17.36 6.50
CA SER A 62 -13.08 -16.06 5.88
C SER A 62 -11.95 -15.42 5.09
N VAL A 63 -10.76 -16.02 5.03
CA VAL A 63 -9.67 -15.62 4.12
C VAL A 63 -9.53 -16.67 3.03
N TYR A 64 -9.86 -16.29 1.81
CA TYR A 64 -9.92 -17.19 0.66
C TYR A 64 -8.58 -17.17 -0.10
N CYS A 65 -7.85 -18.31 0.00
CA CYS A 65 -6.61 -18.52 -0.77
C CYS A 65 -6.95 -18.88 -2.23
N LYS A 66 -7.28 -17.88 -3.04
CA LYS A 66 -7.69 -18.05 -4.44
C LYS A 66 -7.19 -16.91 -5.31
N ASP A 67 -6.85 -17.22 -6.55
CA ASP A 67 -6.74 -16.20 -7.57
C ASP A 67 -8.09 -15.49 -7.72
N VAL A 68 -8.09 -14.16 -7.76
CA VAL A 68 -9.32 -13.36 -7.83
C VAL A 68 -10.17 -13.72 -9.06
N ARG A 69 -9.55 -14.16 -10.15
CA ARG A 69 -10.23 -14.64 -11.37
C ARG A 69 -11.07 -15.89 -11.18
N SER A 70 -10.84 -16.63 -10.09
CA SER A 70 -11.58 -17.83 -9.69
C SER A 70 -12.36 -17.64 -8.37
N PHE A 71 -12.36 -16.43 -7.83
CA PHE A 71 -13.08 -16.09 -6.61
C PHE A 71 -14.50 -15.63 -6.96
N ASP A 72 -15.50 -16.37 -6.47
CA ASP A 72 -16.91 -16.08 -6.76
C ASP A 72 -17.41 -14.95 -5.85
N LEU A 73 -17.46 -13.75 -6.39
CA LEU A 73 -17.98 -12.55 -5.71
C LEU A 73 -19.50 -12.52 -5.55
N HIS A 74 -20.22 -13.39 -6.30
CA HIS A 74 -21.69 -13.44 -6.28
C HIS A 74 -22.26 -14.38 -5.23
N ASP A 75 -21.43 -15.20 -4.56
CA ASP A 75 -21.89 -16.08 -3.49
C ASP A 75 -22.14 -15.32 -2.18
N ARG A 76 -23.21 -14.52 -2.18
CA ARG A 76 -23.64 -13.72 -1.01
C ARG A 76 -23.99 -14.58 0.22
N ASN A 77 -24.33 -15.85 0.03
CA ASN A 77 -24.59 -16.75 1.16
C ASN A 77 -23.32 -17.06 1.95
N VAL A 78 -22.16 -17.01 1.29
CA VAL A 78 -20.85 -17.27 1.89
C VAL A 78 -20.18 -15.96 2.34
N LEU A 79 -20.24 -14.92 1.51
CA LEU A 79 -19.53 -13.65 1.76
C LEU A 79 -20.32 -12.68 2.65
N GLY A 80 -21.66 -12.75 2.63
CA GLY A 80 -22.52 -11.83 3.39
C GLY A 80 -22.51 -10.41 2.81
N ASP A 81 -22.99 -9.48 3.61
CA ASP A 81 -22.99 -8.06 3.30
C ASP A 81 -21.74 -7.39 3.88
N ILE A 82 -21.27 -6.35 3.20
CA ILE A 82 -20.15 -5.53 3.67
C ILE A 82 -20.53 -4.04 3.63
N ASP A 83 -19.99 -3.28 4.58
CA ASP A 83 -20.16 -1.83 4.69
C ASP A 83 -18.98 -1.07 4.09
N ALA A 84 -17.82 -1.69 4.03
CA ALA A 84 -16.61 -1.15 3.46
C ALA A 84 -15.91 -2.18 2.57
N LEU A 85 -15.26 -1.72 1.49
CA LEU A 85 -14.39 -2.55 0.63
C LEU A 85 -13.01 -1.92 0.53
N ILE A 86 -11.96 -2.74 0.73
CA ILE A 86 -10.57 -2.34 0.51
C ILE A 86 -10.02 -3.18 -0.62
N PHE A 87 -9.32 -2.56 -1.58
CA PHE A 87 -8.61 -3.30 -2.62
C PHE A 87 -7.40 -2.54 -3.16
N GLY A 88 -6.26 -3.23 -3.20
CA GLY A 88 -5.01 -2.76 -3.79
C GLY A 88 -4.67 -3.61 -5.00
N PHE A 89 -5.19 -3.26 -6.17
CA PHE A 89 -5.00 -4.08 -7.37
C PHE A 89 -3.56 -4.01 -7.91
N PRO A 90 -2.98 -5.13 -8.39
CA PRO A 90 -1.63 -5.17 -8.93
C PRO A 90 -1.43 -4.19 -10.09
N CYS A 91 -0.30 -3.48 -10.06
CA CYS A 91 0.06 -2.45 -11.03
C CYS A 91 1.33 -2.80 -11.83
N ASN A 92 1.65 -4.08 -11.97
CA ASN A 92 2.89 -4.51 -12.64
C ASN A 92 2.97 -4.01 -14.10
N ASP A 93 1.84 -3.90 -14.77
CA ASP A 93 1.76 -3.45 -16.16
C ASP A 93 1.84 -1.91 -16.31
N TYR A 94 1.70 -1.15 -15.20
CA TYR A 94 1.75 0.32 -15.17
C TYR A 94 3.00 0.86 -14.45
N SER A 95 3.80 0.01 -13.79
CA SER A 95 4.94 0.48 -13.02
C SER A 95 6.13 0.80 -13.93
N LEU A 96 6.93 1.81 -13.55
CA LEU A 96 8.18 2.17 -14.26
C LEU A 96 9.22 1.02 -14.29
N VAL A 97 9.07 0.03 -13.42
CA VAL A 97 9.94 -1.16 -13.31
C VAL A 97 9.30 -2.40 -13.95
N GLY A 98 8.00 -2.35 -14.28
CA GLY A 98 7.25 -3.44 -14.89
C GLY A 98 7.31 -3.46 -16.41
N GLU A 99 6.49 -4.33 -17.03
CA GLU A 99 6.46 -4.52 -18.49
C GLU A 99 5.82 -3.36 -19.27
N GLN A 100 5.23 -2.37 -18.59
CA GLN A 100 4.58 -1.17 -19.13
C GLN A 100 3.51 -1.47 -20.19
N LYS A 101 2.83 -2.62 -20.09
CA LYS A 101 1.79 -3.07 -21.03
C LYS A 101 0.41 -2.41 -20.78
N GLY A 102 0.28 -1.64 -19.71
CA GLY A 102 -0.97 -0.95 -19.38
C GLY A 102 -2.15 -1.89 -19.19
N LEU A 103 -3.31 -1.52 -19.73
CA LEU A 103 -4.54 -2.31 -19.67
C LEU A 103 -4.47 -3.64 -20.45
N ASP A 104 -3.57 -3.76 -21.42
CA ASP A 104 -3.40 -4.97 -22.24
C ASP A 104 -2.50 -6.03 -21.58
N GLY A 105 -1.92 -5.75 -20.42
CA GLY A 105 -1.10 -6.68 -19.65
C GLY A 105 -1.92 -7.70 -18.88
N SER A 106 -1.26 -8.76 -18.39
CA SER A 106 -1.90 -9.83 -17.62
C SER A 106 -2.49 -9.36 -16.29
N TYR A 107 -2.04 -8.24 -15.75
CA TYR A 107 -2.48 -7.64 -14.48
C TYR A 107 -3.33 -6.37 -14.70
N GLY A 108 -3.32 -5.79 -15.91
CA GLY A 108 -4.09 -4.58 -16.21
C GLY A 108 -5.59 -4.70 -15.90
N PRO A 109 -6.27 -5.81 -16.24
CA PRO A 109 -7.70 -5.97 -15.99
C PRO A 109 -8.08 -6.27 -14.53
N LEU A 110 -7.14 -6.50 -13.61
CA LEU A 110 -7.46 -6.98 -12.27
C LEU A 110 -8.25 -5.97 -11.40
N TYR A 111 -8.16 -4.67 -11.69
CA TYR A 111 -9.00 -3.67 -11.03
C TYR A 111 -10.50 -3.90 -11.27
N GLN A 112 -10.86 -4.58 -12.36
CA GLN A 112 -12.27 -4.87 -12.72
C GLN A 112 -12.95 -5.75 -11.67
N TYR A 113 -12.21 -6.60 -10.94
CA TYR A 113 -12.76 -7.35 -9.81
C TYR A 113 -13.15 -6.43 -8.63
N GLY A 114 -12.44 -5.32 -8.42
CA GLY A 114 -12.88 -4.27 -7.51
C GLY A 114 -14.16 -3.60 -7.98
N VAL A 115 -14.25 -3.27 -9.28
CA VAL A 115 -15.47 -2.72 -9.90
C VAL A 115 -16.65 -3.70 -9.79
N GLU A 116 -16.41 -4.99 -10.04
CA GLU A 116 -17.42 -6.05 -9.89
C GLU A 116 -17.91 -6.16 -8.43
N ALA A 117 -16.98 -6.19 -7.46
CA ALA A 117 -17.31 -6.22 -6.04
C ALA A 117 -18.14 -4.97 -5.62
N LEU A 118 -17.80 -3.78 -6.13
CA LEU A 118 -18.58 -2.58 -5.87
C LEU A 118 -20.00 -2.66 -6.42
N ARG A 119 -20.18 -3.25 -7.61
CA ARG A 119 -21.53 -3.47 -8.20
C ARG A 119 -22.32 -4.50 -7.41
N GLU A 120 -21.67 -5.57 -6.96
CA GLU A 120 -22.33 -6.66 -6.24
C GLU A 120 -22.70 -6.25 -4.81
N PHE A 121 -21.78 -5.70 -4.03
CA PHE A 121 -21.96 -5.47 -2.60
C PHE A 121 -22.51 -4.08 -2.27
N GLN A 122 -22.27 -3.07 -3.11
CA GLN A 122 -22.68 -1.68 -2.88
C GLN A 122 -22.34 -1.17 -1.45
N PRO A 123 -21.07 -1.36 -0.98
CA PRO A 123 -20.69 -0.90 0.35
C PRO A 123 -20.87 0.61 0.50
N SER A 124 -20.99 1.10 1.73
CA SER A 124 -21.12 2.54 2.02
C SER A 124 -19.88 3.34 1.61
N VAL A 125 -18.72 2.71 1.71
CA VAL A 125 -17.41 3.30 1.38
C VAL A 125 -16.48 2.26 0.78
N PHE A 126 -15.60 2.70 -0.11
CA PHE A 126 -14.45 1.88 -0.51
C PHE A 126 -13.14 2.66 -0.48
N ILE A 127 -12.05 1.93 -0.36
CA ILE A 127 -10.67 2.43 -0.44
C ILE A 127 -9.92 1.61 -1.47
N ALA A 128 -9.54 2.23 -2.59
CA ALA A 128 -8.73 1.62 -3.64
C ALA A 128 -7.32 2.20 -3.63
N GLU A 129 -6.30 1.33 -3.59
CA GLU A 129 -4.88 1.73 -3.57
C GLU A 129 -4.18 1.35 -4.86
N ASN A 130 -3.31 2.23 -5.34
CA ASN A 130 -2.40 1.91 -6.43
C ASN A 130 -1.11 2.73 -6.38
N VAL A 131 -0.11 2.33 -7.17
CA VAL A 131 1.17 3.05 -7.24
C VAL A 131 1.02 4.44 -7.85
N GLY A 132 1.84 5.40 -7.38
CA GLY A 132 1.82 6.77 -7.87
C GLY A 132 2.08 6.92 -9.38
N GLY A 133 2.78 5.95 -9.99
CA GLY A 133 3.04 5.94 -11.43
C GLY A 133 1.81 5.75 -12.32
N LEU A 134 0.69 5.26 -11.78
CA LEU A 134 -0.54 5.06 -12.54
C LEU A 134 -1.06 6.37 -13.16
N SER A 135 -0.94 7.50 -12.46
CA SER A 135 -1.39 8.81 -12.96
C SER A 135 -0.54 9.37 -14.12
N SER A 136 0.62 8.77 -14.40
CA SER A 136 1.53 9.20 -15.47
C SER A 136 1.72 8.14 -16.55
N ALA A 137 1.28 6.90 -16.32
CA ALA A 137 1.35 5.84 -17.30
C ALA A 137 0.43 6.14 -18.51
N ASN A 138 0.94 6.01 -19.75
CA ASN A 138 0.22 6.32 -20.97
C ASN A 138 -0.52 7.68 -20.89
N GLU A 139 0.19 8.73 -20.51
CA GLU A 139 -0.39 10.09 -20.37
C GLU A 139 -1.57 10.18 -19.39
N GLY A 140 -1.75 9.14 -18.54
CA GLY A 140 -2.82 9.07 -17.54
C GLY A 140 -4.12 8.43 -18.04
N GLU A 141 -4.20 7.94 -19.27
CA GLU A 141 -5.40 7.33 -19.85
C GLU A 141 -5.91 6.15 -19.00
N ALA A 142 -5.02 5.27 -18.55
CA ALA A 142 -5.39 4.14 -17.69
C ALA A 142 -6.02 4.60 -16.37
N PHE A 143 -5.50 5.66 -15.76
CA PHE A 143 -6.07 6.22 -14.53
C PHE A 143 -7.47 6.82 -14.77
N ILE A 144 -7.65 7.55 -15.88
CA ILE A 144 -8.93 8.12 -16.28
C ILE A 144 -9.98 7.02 -16.49
N GLN A 145 -9.62 5.93 -17.16
CA GLN A 145 -10.51 4.80 -17.38
C GLN A 145 -10.93 4.15 -16.05
N ILE A 146 -9.98 3.85 -15.16
CA ILE A 146 -10.25 3.24 -13.85
C ILE A 146 -11.19 4.15 -13.04
N VAL A 147 -10.90 5.45 -12.98
CA VAL A 147 -11.73 6.41 -12.25
C VAL A 147 -13.15 6.45 -12.82
N ARG A 148 -13.31 6.47 -14.16
CA ARG A 148 -14.62 6.44 -14.82
C ARG A 148 -15.39 5.18 -14.44
N GLU A 149 -14.79 4.00 -14.58
CA GLU A 149 -15.46 2.74 -14.26
C GLU A 149 -15.86 2.65 -12.78
N LEU A 150 -15.02 3.18 -11.87
CA LEU A 150 -15.37 3.28 -10.45
C LEU A 150 -16.54 4.26 -10.21
N GLN A 151 -16.60 5.41 -10.90
CA GLN A 151 -17.72 6.34 -10.79
C GLN A 151 -19.04 5.71 -11.32
N GLU A 152 -18.96 4.93 -12.40
CA GLU A 152 -20.12 4.22 -12.98
C GLU A 152 -20.72 3.16 -12.05
N THR A 153 -19.99 2.75 -10.99
CA THR A 153 -20.55 1.87 -9.95
C THR A 153 -21.44 2.59 -8.93
N GLY A 154 -21.59 3.91 -9.05
CA GLY A 154 -22.48 4.69 -8.19
C GLY A 154 -21.80 5.35 -6.99
N TYR A 155 -20.55 5.78 -7.12
CA TYR A 155 -19.78 6.42 -6.05
C TYR A 155 -19.28 7.80 -6.42
N THR A 156 -19.24 8.68 -5.41
CA THR A 156 -18.54 9.96 -5.43
C THR A 156 -17.11 9.72 -4.98
N LEU A 157 -16.12 10.05 -5.83
CA LEU A 157 -14.72 9.68 -5.62
C LEU A 157 -13.87 10.86 -5.16
N THR A 158 -12.94 10.59 -4.24
CA THR A 158 -11.90 11.51 -3.78
C THR A 158 -10.51 10.87 -4.00
N PRO A 159 -9.92 10.99 -5.20
CA PRO A 159 -8.57 10.51 -5.46
C PRO A 159 -7.52 11.47 -4.94
N HIS A 160 -6.50 10.95 -4.23
CA HIS A 160 -5.40 11.75 -3.72
C HIS A 160 -4.06 11.01 -3.84
N PHE A 161 -2.99 11.78 -4.11
CA PHE A 161 -1.63 11.29 -4.16
C PHE A 161 -0.97 11.46 -2.78
N TYR A 162 -0.93 10.38 -2.01
CA TYR A 162 -0.35 10.35 -0.67
C TYR A 162 1.16 10.14 -0.72
N LYS A 163 1.89 10.96 0.03
CA LYS A 163 3.29 10.76 0.40
C LYS A 163 3.31 10.26 1.83
N PHE A 164 3.46 8.97 2.03
CA PHE A 164 3.27 8.36 3.34
C PHE A 164 4.29 8.81 4.39
N GLU A 165 5.45 9.31 4.00
CA GLU A 165 6.39 9.98 4.90
C GLU A 165 5.79 11.20 5.61
N GLN A 166 4.74 11.79 5.05
CA GLN A 166 3.99 12.88 5.65
C GLN A 166 2.93 12.41 6.67
N TYR A 167 2.78 11.10 6.84
CA TYR A 167 1.83 10.45 7.73
C TYR A 167 2.51 9.48 8.71
N GLY A 168 3.72 9.81 9.16
CA GLY A 168 4.46 9.05 10.17
C GLY A 168 5.09 7.73 9.66
N VAL A 169 5.08 7.48 8.36
CA VAL A 169 5.73 6.28 7.79
C VAL A 169 7.20 6.58 7.52
N PRO A 170 8.16 5.79 8.04
CA PRO A 170 9.61 6.01 7.86
C PRO A 170 10.08 5.58 6.46
N GLN A 171 9.30 5.91 5.44
CA GLN A 171 9.54 5.47 4.06
C GLN A 171 8.93 6.46 3.07
N ALA A 172 9.72 6.90 2.10
CA ALA A 172 9.25 7.64 0.93
C ALA A 172 8.50 6.68 -0.01
N ARG A 173 7.23 6.44 0.32
CA ARG A 173 6.30 5.59 -0.44
C ARG A 173 5.12 6.42 -0.90
N HIS A 174 5.02 6.60 -2.21
CA HIS A 174 3.99 7.42 -2.80
C HIS A 174 2.92 6.55 -3.45
N ARG A 175 1.65 6.84 -3.13
CA ARG A 175 0.50 6.06 -3.61
C ARG A 175 -0.67 6.96 -3.99
N ILE A 176 -1.41 6.57 -5.00
CA ILE A 176 -2.74 7.10 -5.23
C ILE A 176 -3.71 6.25 -4.42
N ILE A 177 -4.52 6.92 -3.60
CA ILE A 177 -5.63 6.28 -2.93
C ILE A 177 -6.90 7.00 -3.36
N ILE A 178 -7.89 6.20 -3.72
CA ILE A 178 -9.23 6.66 -4.10
C ILE A 178 -10.18 6.22 -2.99
N VAL A 179 -10.76 7.18 -2.28
CA VAL A 179 -11.87 6.93 -1.37
C VAL A 179 -13.16 7.21 -2.13
N GLY A 180 -14.08 6.24 -2.16
CA GLY A 180 -15.39 6.40 -2.77
C GLY A 180 -16.50 6.32 -1.73
N ILE A 181 -17.37 7.32 -1.69
CA ILE A 181 -18.60 7.33 -0.87
C ILE A 181 -19.77 7.06 -1.80
N ARG A 182 -20.65 6.11 -1.43
CA ARG A 182 -21.82 5.77 -2.24
C ARG A 182 -22.72 7.00 -2.46
N ASN A 183 -23.21 7.19 -3.69
CA ASN A 183 -23.84 8.43 -4.13
C ASN A 183 -25.08 8.84 -3.30
N ASP A 184 -25.86 7.90 -2.79
CA ASP A 184 -27.01 8.21 -1.91
C ASP A 184 -26.54 8.85 -0.60
N LEU A 185 -25.42 8.37 -0.02
CA LEU A 185 -24.81 8.91 1.19
C LEU A 185 -24.14 10.27 0.92
N ALA A 186 -23.45 10.39 -0.20
CA ALA A 186 -22.86 11.67 -0.61
C ALA A 186 -23.91 12.75 -0.82
N GLN A 187 -25.06 12.42 -1.43
CA GLN A 187 -26.21 13.31 -1.59
C GLN A 187 -26.87 13.66 -0.25
N ALA A 188 -26.78 12.78 0.75
CA ALA A 188 -27.22 13.03 2.12
C ALA A 188 -26.22 13.87 2.95
N GLY A 189 -25.09 14.27 2.36
CA GLY A 189 -24.09 15.17 2.98
C GLY A 189 -22.88 14.46 3.58
N ILE A 190 -22.70 13.15 3.36
CA ILE A 190 -21.48 12.44 3.76
C ILE A 190 -20.37 12.76 2.74
N GLU A 191 -19.44 13.61 3.11
CA GLU A 191 -18.35 14.07 2.25
C GLU A 191 -16.97 13.72 2.86
N PHE A 192 -16.25 12.79 2.23
CA PHE A 192 -14.89 12.49 2.64
C PHE A 192 -13.93 13.60 2.21
N LYS A 193 -13.16 14.10 3.16
CA LYS A 193 -12.06 15.06 2.93
C LYS A 193 -10.72 14.37 3.17
N VAL A 194 -9.71 14.74 2.38
CA VAL A 194 -8.36 14.18 2.53
C VAL A 194 -7.76 14.63 3.86
N PRO A 195 -7.43 13.73 4.80
CA PRO A 195 -6.85 14.14 6.08
C PRO A 195 -5.54 14.90 5.87
N ALA A 196 -5.34 15.96 6.64
CA ALA A 196 -4.10 16.73 6.60
C ALA A 196 -2.90 15.86 7.06
N PRO A 197 -1.72 16.05 6.44
CA PRO A 197 -0.50 15.40 6.88
C PRO A 197 -0.18 15.69 8.36
N THR A 198 0.20 14.66 9.12
CA THR A 198 0.62 14.81 10.52
C THR A 198 2.07 15.24 10.67
N THR A 199 2.88 14.96 9.68
CA THR A 199 4.30 15.34 9.58
C THR A 199 4.56 16.01 8.21
N PRO A 200 4.04 17.24 7.97
CA PRO A 200 4.05 17.85 6.64
C PRO A 200 5.45 18.26 6.14
N TYR A 201 6.44 18.44 7.02
CA TYR A 201 7.75 18.96 6.68
C TYR A 201 8.86 17.90 6.81
N PRO A 202 9.93 17.98 5.97
CA PRO A 202 11.01 16.99 5.97
C PRO A 202 11.76 16.80 7.30
N ASP A 203 11.81 17.82 8.13
CA ASP A 203 12.42 17.80 9.48
C ASP A 203 11.55 17.09 10.53
N GLN A 204 10.31 16.75 10.18
CA GLN A 204 9.35 16.02 11.01
C GLN A 204 9.23 14.55 10.60
N TYR A 205 9.83 14.15 9.48
CA TYR A 205 9.71 12.78 8.98
C TYR A 205 10.43 11.80 9.90
N MET A 206 9.77 10.69 10.19
CA MET A 206 10.41 9.58 10.89
C MET A 206 11.58 9.04 10.05
N THR A 207 12.74 8.98 10.64
CA THR A 207 13.97 8.53 9.98
C THR A 207 14.10 7.01 9.97
N SER A 208 14.95 6.49 9.08
CA SER A 208 15.26 5.06 9.03
C SER A 208 15.90 4.56 10.35
N SER A 209 16.74 5.39 11.01
CA SER A 209 17.35 5.00 12.27
C SER A 209 16.35 4.95 13.43
N GLU A 210 15.47 5.92 13.56
CA GLU A 210 14.39 5.89 14.57
C GLU A 210 13.54 4.63 14.40
N ALA A 211 13.08 4.35 13.19
CA ALA A 211 12.23 3.17 12.95
C ALA A 211 12.93 1.84 13.24
N ILE A 212 14.23 1.71 12.96
CA ILE A 212 14.95 0.43 13.09
C ILE A 212 15.54 0.25 14.49
N LEU A 213 16.01 1.33 15.13
CA LEU A 213 16.74 1.26 16.38
C LEU A 213 15.90 1.54 17.63
N GLU A 214 14.71 2.12 17.47
CA GLU A 214 13.89 2.58 18.61
C GLU A 214 12.48 1.97 18.60
N PRO A 215 12.21 1.02 19.52
CA PRO A 215 13.15 0.35 20.43
C PRO A 215 14.11 -0.60 19.68
N PRO A 216 15.23 -1.00 20.28
CA PRO A 216 16.14 -1.99 19.64
C PRO A 216 15.41 -3.29 19.31
N ILE A 217 15.67 -3.85 18.13
CA ILE A 217 15.11 -5.15 17.74
C ILE A 217 15.88 -6.25 18.51
N PRO A 218 15.18 -7.13 19.27
CA PRO A 218 15.82 -8.27 19.92
C PRO A 218 16.49 -9.20 18.88
N ASN A 219 17.63 -9.78 19.22
CA ASN A 219 18.35 -10.67 18.31
C ASN A 219 17.55 -11.92 17.90
N ASP A 220 16.63 -12.35 18.76
CA ASP A 220 15.73 -13.49 18.54
C ASP A 220 14.36 -13.08 18.01
N ALA A 221 14.19 -11.82 17.60
CA ALA A 221 12.92 -11.33 17.06
C ALA A 221 12.53 -12.10 15.79
N PHE A 222 11.26 -12.35 15.64
CA PHE A 222 10.71 -13.06 14.48
C PHE A 222 10.98 -12.30 13.17
N ASN A 223 11.39 -13.03 12.12
CA ASN A 223 11.79 -12.48 10.81
C ASN A 223 13.03 -11.56 10.85
N HIS A 224 13.91 -11.70 11.87
CA HIS A 224 15.12 -10.88 12.03
C HIS A 224 16.42 -11.59 11.61
N GLU A 225 16.34 -12.68 10.88
CA GLU A 225 17.51 -13.44 10.45
C GLU A 225 18.38 -12.66 9.45
N LEU A 226 19.66 -12.56 9.74
CA LEU A 226 20.62 -11.90 8.86
C LEU A 226 20.77 -12.62 7.52
N THR A 227 20.99 -11.84 6.45
CA THR A 227 21.35 -12.40 5.14
C THR A 227 22.84 -12.69 5.10
N ASN A 228 23.21 -13.93 4.77
CA ASN A 228 24.59 -14.31 4.57
C ASN A 228 25.07 -13.87 3.18
N HIS A 229 25.96 -12.88 3.13
CA HIS A 229 26.58 -12.40 1.91
C HIS A 229 27.93 -13.07 1.64
N ASN A 230 28.28 -13.22 0.37
CA ASN A 230 29.62 -13.68 0.04
C ASN A 230 30.68 -12.62 0.42
N PRO A 231 31.95 -13.03 0.70
CA PRO A 231 33.00 -12.11 1.13
C PRO A 231 33.27 -10.96 0.17
N ARG A 232 33.11 -11.16 -1.15
CA ARG A 232 33.29 -10.12 -2.15
C ARG A 232 32.22 -9.02 -2.01
N THR A 233 30.96 -9.39 -1.74
CA THR A 233 29.90 -8.44 -1.48
C THR A 233 30.13 -7.64 -0.21
N VAL A 234 30.56 -8.31 0.87
CA VAL A 234 30.87 -7.64 2.16
C VAL A 234 32.01 -6.63 1.97
N ASN A 235 33.05 -7.02 1.26
CA ASN A 235 34.19 -6.13 0.95
C ASN A 235 33.76 -4.96 0.08
N MET A 236 32.96 -5.17 -0.97
CA MET A 236 32.44 -4.09 -1.80
C MET A 236 31.61 -3.10 -0.97
N LEU A 237 30.73 -3.62 -0.10
CA LEU A 237 29.88 -2.77 0.76
C LEU A 237 30.71 -1.88 1.68
N SER A 238 31.89 -2.29 2.14
CA SER A 238 32.74 -1.47 3.01
C SER A 238 33.23 -0.17 2.37
N TYR A 239 33.21 -0.06 1.05
CA TYR A 239 33.56 1.14 0.28
C TYR A 239 32.33 2.00 -0.07
N ILE A 240 31.12 1.50 0.15
CA ILE A 240 29.91 2.26 -0.15
C ILE A 240 29.52 3.10 1.07
N PRO A 241 29.53 4.43 0.97
CA PRO A 241 29.15 5.30 2.08
C PRO A 241 27.66 5.22 2.37
N GLU A 242 27.24 5.76 3.51
CA GLU A 242 25.84 5.94 3.86
C GLU A 242 25.10 6.72 2.78
N GLY A 243 23.90 6.24 2.39
CA GLY A 243 23.12 6.78 1.28
C GLY A 243 23.66 6.50 -0.13
N GLY A 244 24.90 5.98 -0.23
CA GLY A 244 25.56 5.63 -1.49
C GLY A 244 25.06 4.31 -2.09
N ASN A 245 25.62 3.98 -3.26
CA ASN A 245 25.32 2.75 -4.00
C ASN A 245 26.58 2.20 -4.68
N ALA A 246 26.45 1.10 -5.44
CA ALA A 246 27.58 0.42 -6.09
C ALA A 246 28.31 1.23 -7.18
N TRP A 247 27.92 2.47 -7.44
CA TRP A 247 28.53 3.29 -8.50
C TRP A 247 29.47 4.37 -7.95
N VAL A 248 29.77 4.35 -6.65
CA VAL A 248 30.77 5.25 -6.05
C VAL A 248 32.17 4.92 -6.57
N GLU A 249 33.00 5.94 -6.77
CA GLU A 249 34.33 5.81 -7.40
C GLU A 249 35.34 5.11 -6.49
N ASP A 250 35.15 5.17 -5.18
CA ASP A 250 36.07 4.63 -4.17
C ASP A 250 36.10 3.10 -4.12
N ILE A 251 35.20 2.40 -4.82
CA ILE A 251 35.24 0.92 -4.88
C ILE A 251 36.44 0.48 -5.71
N PRO A 252 37.38 -0.34 -5.13
CA PRO A 252 38.46 -0.91 -5.88
C PRO A 252 38.00 -1.71 -7.10
N GLU A 253 38.80 -1.71 -8.17
CA GLU A 253 38.45 -2.33 -9.46
C GLU A 253 38.05 -3.80 -9.30
N GLU A 254 38.72 -4.54 -8.44
CA GLU A 254 38.45 -5.95 -8.13
C GLU A 254 37.06 -6.21 -7.56
N TYR A 255 36.42 -5.21 -6.90
CA TYR A 255 35.07 -5.32 -6.32
C TYR A 255 34.00 -4.62 -7.17
N ARG A 256 34.37 -3.81 -8.17
CA ARG A 256 33.43 -3.14 -9.04
C ARG A 256 32.49 -4.10 -9.76
N LEU A 257 31.27 -3.64 -9.96
CA LEU A 257 30.30 -4.38 -10.76
C LEU A 257 30.63 -4.25 -12.25
N ASN A 258 30.75 -5.38 -12.94
CA ASN A 258 30.84 -5.42 -14.39
C ASN A 258 29.44 -5.62 -14.97
N VAL A 259 28.71 -4.52 -15.20
CA VAL A 259 27.34 -4.56 -15.72
C VAL A 259 27.31 -3.99 -17.12
N LYS A 260 26.75 -4.77 -18.07
CA LYS A 260 26.43 -4.29 -19.41
C LYS A 260 25.04 -3.69 -19.39
N GLY A 261 24.89 -2.39 -19.67
CA GLY A 261 23.59 -1.70 -19.74
C GLY A 261 23.43 -0.58 -18.73
N ALA A 262 22.17 -0.22 -18.42
CA ALA A 262 21.84 0.90 -17.56
C ALA A 262 22.27 0.67 -16.10
N LYS A 263 22.89 1.67 -15.50
CA LYS A 263 23.30 1.67 -14.08
C LYS A 263 22.07 2.02 -13.23
N LEU A 264 21.45 1.00 -12.62
CA LEU A 264 20.34 1.22 -11.70
C LEU A 264 20.84 1.88 -10.40
N SER A 265 20.19 2.96 -9.99
CA SER A 265 20.60 3.76 -8.82
C SER A 265 20.38 3.03 -7.48
N ASN A 266 19.58 1.98 -7.46
CA ASN A 266 19.27 1.21 -6.26
C ASN A 266 20.15 -0.03 -6.05
N ILE A 267 21.18 -0.27 -6.92
CA ILE A 267 22.06 -1.42 -6.79
C ILE A 267 23.02 -1.22 -5.61
N TYR A 268 22.99 -2.16 -4.66
CA TYR A 268 23.70 -2.12 -3.39
C TYR A 268 23.55 -0.76 -2.66
N LYS A 269 22.35 -0.20 -2.75
CA LYS A 269 22.07 1.10 -2.15
C LYS A 269 21.93 0.97 -0.63
N ARG A 270 22.77 1.74 0.11
CA ARG A 270 22.64 1.89 1.55
C ARG A 270 21.54 2.88 1.89
N LEU A 271 20.86 2.68 3.01
CA LEU A 271 19.99 3.68 3.59
C LEU A 271 20.79 4.90 4.06
N ASN A 272 20.11 6.03 4.20
CA ASN A 272 20.57 7.15 5.01
C ASN A 272 19.81 7.11 6.33
N ARG A 273 20.55 7.08 7.47
CA ARG A 273 19.95 6.96 8.80
C ARG A 273 19.05 8.14 9.18
N ASN A 274 19.37 9.33 8.67
CA ASN A 274 18.74 10.60 9.04
C ASN A 274 17.55 10.98 8.14
N THR A 275 17.12 10.09 7.26
CA THR A 275 15.97 10.32 6.38
C THR A 275 15.06 9.11 6.35
N PRO A 276 13.80 9.24 5.92
CA PRO A 276 12.98 8.09 5.57
C PRO A 276 13.70 7.19 4.57
N SER A 277 13.44 5.89 4.62
CA SER A 277 13.95 4.96 3.62
C SER A 277 13.35 5.26 2.24
N TYR A 278 14.04 4.87 1.18
CA TYR A 278 13.37 4.75 -0.12
C TYR A 278 12.37 3.58 -0.08
N THR A 279 11.46 3.52 -1.07
CA THR A 279 10.37 2.52 -1.09
C THR A 279 10.86 1.10 -0.87
N VAL A 280 10.32 0.44 0.16
CA VAL A 280 10.49 -0.98 0.42
C VAL A 280 9.74 -1.76 -0.66
N THR A 281 10.47 -2.58 -1.43
CA THR A 281 9.90 -3.36 -2.53
C THR A 281 9.89 -4.85 -2.19
N GLY A 282 8.89 -5.56 -2.70
CA GLY A 282 8.77 -7.02 -2.57
C GLY A 282 9.67 -7.79 -3.54
N SER A 283 10.06 -7.15 -4.64
CA SER A 283 10.94 -7.72 -5.65
C SER A 283 12.41 -7.49 -5.32
N GLY A 284 13.27 -8.24 -5.98
CA GLY A 284 14.70 -8.05 -5.89
C GLY A 284 15.40 -9.12 -5.07
N GLY A 285 16.70 -9.25 -5.32
CA GLY A 285 17.64 -10.15 -4.65
C GLY A 285 19.05 -9.70 -4.96
N GLY A 286 20.06 -10.24 -4.26
CA GLY A 286 21.43 -9.82 -4.48
C GLY A 286 21.61 -8.30 -4.40
N GLY A 287 22.09 -7.67 -5.45
CA GLY A 287 22.38 -6.23 -5.48
C GLY A 287 21.17 -5.28 -5.29
N THR A 288 19.93 -5.77 -5.47
CA THR A 288 18.73 -4.94 -5.31
C THR A 288 18.10 -4.99 -3.91
N HIS A 289 18.77 -5.65 -2.94
CA HIS A 289 18.40 -5.53 -1.54
C HIS A 289 18.58 -4.10 -1.02
N MET A 290 17.80 -3.75 0.01
CA MET A 290 18.07 -2.57 0.83
C MET A 290 19.22 -2.90 1.79
N TYR A 291 20.21 -2.01 1.88
CA TYR A 291 21.39 -2.23 2.70
C TYR A 291 21.41 -1.27 3.89
N HIS A 292 21.88 -1.81 5.02
CA HIS A 292 22.06 -1.04 6.25
C HIS A 292 23.07 0.10 6.03
N TRP A 293 22.86 1.26 6.68
CA TRP A 293 23.65 2.47 6.44
C TRP A 293 25.13 2.32 6.82
N THR A 294 25.50 1.49 7.81
CA THR A 294 26.90 1.27 8.24
C THR A 294 27.32 -0.20 8.21
N GLU A 295 26.43 -1.13 8.55
CA GLU A 295 26.76 -2.54 8.52
C GLU A 295 26.80 -3.09 7.09
N ASN A 296 27.78 -3.99 6.81
CA ASN A 296 27.98 -4.53 5.46
C ASN A 296 27.00 -5.68 5.17
N ARG A 297 25.71 -5.42 5.33
CA ARG A 297 24.63 -6.38 5.15
C ARG A 297 23.34 -5.77 4.58
N ALA A 298 22.51 -6.60 3.99
CA ALA A 298 21.13 -6.23 3.68
C ALA A 298 20.32 -6.08 4.98
N LEU A 299 19.24 -5.32 4.91
CA LEU A 299 18.25 -5.28 5.98
C LEU A 299 17.61 -6.65 6.17
N THR A 300 17.30 -6.98 7.43
CA THR A 300 16.43 -8.12 7.75
C THR A 300 15.00 -7.85 7.36
N ASN A 301 14.16 -8.87 7.35
CA ASN A 301 12.73 -8.69 7.06
C ASN A 301 12.04 -7.92 8.20
N ARG A 302 12.46 -8.09 9.47
CA ARG A 302 11.95 -7.30 10.61
C ARG A 302 12.25 -5.81 10.46
N GLU A 303 13.48 -5.45 10.08
CA GLU A 303 13.85 -4.06 9.81
C GLU A 303 13.00 -3.46 8.67
N ARG A 304 12.76 -4.23 7.60
CA ARG A 304 11.87 -3.82 6.50
C ARG A 304 10.41 -3.67 6.95
N ALA A 305 9.92 -4.58 7.82
CA ALA A 305 8.57 -4.54 8.36
C ALA A 305 8.35 -3.27 9.21
N ARG A 306 9.33 -2.86 10.00
CA ARG A 306 9.29 -1.59 10.73
C ARG A 306 9.25 -0.37 9.80
N LEU A 307 10.02 -0.38 8.71
CA LEU A 307 9.95 0.68 7.69
C LEU A 307 8.59 0.73 6.97
N GLN A 308 7.85 -0.38 6.97
CA GLN A 308 6.46 -0.47 6.50
C GLN A 308 5.44 -0.25 7.62
N THR A 309 5.88 0.10 8.82
CA THR A 309 5.04 0.33 10.02
C THR A 309 4.28 -0.89 10.53
N PHE A 310 4.72 -2.11 10.20
CA PHE A 310 4.23 -3.31 10.89
C PHE A 310 4.85 -3.40 12.28
N PRO A 311 4.05 -3.68 13.33
CA PRO A 311 4.59 -3.79 14.69
C PRO A 311 5.42 -5.07 14.87
N ASP A 312 6.24 -5.12 15.91
CA ASP A 312 7.17 -6.24 16.13
C ASP A 312 6.48 -7.57 16.41
N HIS A 313 5.27 -7.53 16.95
CA HIS A 313 4.46 -8.73 17.18
C HIS A 313 3.79 -9.25 15.89
N TYR A 314 3.92 -8.57 14.75
CA TYR A 314 3.38 -9.02 13.47
C TYR A 314 4.29 -10.09 12.86
N HIS A 315 3.83 -11.34 12.82
CA HIS A 315 4.62 -12.49 12.40
C HIS A 315 4.30 -12.86 10.94
N PHE A 316 5.25 -12.66 10.04
CA PHE A 316 5.12 -13.08 8.64
C PHE A 316 5.46 -14.56 8.49
N GLN A 317 4.63 -15.30 7.76
CA GLN A 317 4.80 -16.73 7.48
C GLN A 317 5.50 -16.96 6.14
N GLY A 318 6.17 -18.10 6.01
CA GLY A 318 6.90 -18.50 4.81
C GLY A 318 8.41 -18.27 4.86
N GLY A 319 9.08 -18.57 3.77
CA GLY A 319 10.53 -18.39 3.64
C GLY A 319 10.94 -16.92 3.51
N LYS A 320 12.24 -16.62 3.71
CA LYS A 320 12.77 -15.23 3.68
C LYS A 320 12.35 -14.42 2.45
N GLU A 321 12.29 -15.04 1.29
CA GLU A 321 11.91 -14.34 0.05
C GLU A 321 10.41 -14.07 -0.02
N SER A 322 9.59 -15.03 0.44
CA SER A 322 8.14 -14.86 0.57
C SER A 322 7.83 -13.72 1.54
N VAL A 323 8.43 -13.73 2.73
CA VAL A 323 8.26 -12.67 3.74
C VAL A 323 8.68 -11.29 3.18
N ARG A 324 9.82 -11.22 2.47
CA ARG A 324 10.26 -9.97 1.83
C ARG A 324 9.24 -9.46 0.83
N LYS A 325 8.69 -10.37 0.01
CA LYS A 325 7.65 -10.05 -0.98
C LYS A 325 6.40 -9.51 -0.29
N GLN A 326 5.91 -10.19 0.74
CA GLN A 326 4.75 -9.77 1.52
C GLN A 326 4.93 -8.35 2.07
N ILE A 327 6.04 -8.08 2.76
CA ILE A 327 6.33 -6.76 3.35
C ILE A 327 6.38 -5.66 2.28
N GLY A 328 7.08 -5.89 1.17
CA GLY A 328 7.28 -4.85 0.15
C GLY A 328 6.03 -4.57 -0.69
N MET A 329 5.14 -5.55 -0.84
CA MET A 329 3.88 -5.38 -1.57
C MET A 329 2.77 -4.78 -0.69
N ALA A 330 2.88 -4.87 0.63
CA ALA A 330 1.87 -4.37 1.53
C ALA A 330 1.72 -2.84 1.46
N ILE A 331 0.52 -2.38 1.79
CA ILE A 331 0.29 -0.98 2.15
C ILE A 331 0.76 -0.75 3.59
N PRO A 332 1.46 0.35 3.90
CA PRO A 332 1.87 0.67 5.26
C PRO A 332 0.67 0.87 6.18
N PRO A 333 0.49 0.06 7.24
CA PRO A 333 -0.67 0.17 8.11
C PRO A 333 -0.87 1.57 8.72
N GLU A 334 0.17 2.21 9.23
CA GLU A 334 0.04 3.53 9.82
C GLU A 334 -0.40 4.60 8.82
N GLY A 335 0.15 4.59 7.60
CA GLY A 335 -0.25 5.53 6.56
C GLY A 335 -1.73 5.37 6.18
N LEU A 336 -2.21 4.13 6.05
CA LEU A 336 -3.62 3.87 5.72
C LEU A 336 -4.53 4.15 6.92
N ARG A 337 -4.08 3.95 8.15
CA ARG A 337 -4.84 4.22 9.37
C ARG A 337 -5.30 5.68 9.45
N HIS A 338 -4.48 6.65 9.03
CA HIS A 338 -4.89 8.06 8.96
C HIS A 338 -6.10 8.26 8.02
N ILE A 339 -6.12 7.58 6.90
CA ILE A 339 -7.21 7.65 5.92
C ILE A 339 -8.48 6.98 6.49
N MET A 340 -8.33 5.81 7.10
CA MET A 340 -9.45 5.08 7.71
C MET A 340 -10.07 5.84 8.89
N MET A 341 -9.23 6.45 9.73
CA MET A 341 -9.72 7.33 10.81
C MET A 341 -10.50 8.53 10.26
N ALA A 342 -10.06 9.11 9.14
CA ALA A 342 -10.79 10.18 8.47
C ALA A 342 -12.13 9.68 7.89
N VAL A 343 -12.18 8.47 7.33
CA VAL A 343 -13.42 7.83 6.89
C VAL A 343 -14.40 7.69 8.06
N LEU A 344 -13.96 7.09 9.18
CA LEU A 344 -14.82 6.93 10.36
C LEU A 344 -15.37 8.28 10.87
N ARG A 345 -14.49 9.30 10.98
CA ARG A 345 -14.90 10.65 11.40
C ARG A 345 -15.88 11.29 10.43
N THR A 346 -15.70 11.07 9.12
CA THR A 346 -16.65 11.54 8.09
C THR A 346 -18.06 10.97 8.34
N PHE A 347 -18.17 9.67 8.60
CA PHE A 347 -19.45 9.03 8.88
C PHE A 347 -20.03 9.40 10.26
N ALA A 348 -19.17 9.68 11.22
CA ALA A 348 -19.57 10.15 12.56
C ALA A 348 -19.96 11.64 12.59
N GLY A 349 -19.77 12.39 11.48
CA GLY A 349 -19.98 13.83 11.45
C GLY A 349 -18.98 14.63 12.29
N ILE A 350 -17.80 14.06 12.58
CA ILE A 350 -16.75 14.69 13.40
C ILE A 350 -15.74 15.38 12.49
N ASP A 351 -15.53 16.67 12.70
CA ASP A 351 -14.55 17.46 11.96
C ASP A 351 -13.11 16.98 12.21
N TYR A 352 -12.28 17.13 11.19
CA TYR A 352 -10.84 16.87 11.25
C TYR A 352 -10.09 17.80 10.29
N ASP A 353 -8.80 18.01 10.56
CA ASP A 353 -7.95 18.79 9.67
C ASP A 353 -7.80 18.10 8.32
N PHE A 354 -7.98 18.85 7.24
CA PHE A 354 -7.98 18.31 5.88
C PHE A 354 -7.21 19.20 4.90
N VAL A 355 -6.85 18.60 3.77
CA VAL A 355 -6.26 19.28 2.61
C VAL A 355 -7.08 19.00 1.35
N GLU A 356 -6.93 19.86 0.34
CA GLU A 356 -7.54 19.60 -0.96
C GLU A 356 -6.96 18.36 -1.64
N PRO A 357 -7.76 17.56 -2.31
CA PRO A 357 -7.27 16.42 -3.07
C PRO A 357 -6.34 16.87 -4.21
N THR A 358 -5.26 16.13 -4.44
CA THR A 358 -4.29 16.43 -5.52
C THR A 358 -4.82 16.14 -6.92
N GLN A 359 -5.88 15.34 -7.03
CA GLN A 359 -6.56 15.00 -8.27
C GLN A 359 -8.01 15.50 -8.14
N LYS A 360 -8.34 16.62 -8.80
CA LYS A 360 -9.73 17.10 -8.84
C LYS A 360 -10.44 16.46 -10.02
N LEU A 361 -11.50 15.72 -9.72
CA LEU A 361 -12.45 15.26 -10.74
C LEU A 361 -13.37 16.42 -11.05
N GLN A 362 -13.44 16.85 -12.32
CA GLN A 362 -14.52 17.74 -12.72
C GLN A 362 -15.85 16.97 -12.64
N PRO A 363 -16.95 17.60 -12.16
CA PRO A 363 -18.27 17.04 -12.36
C PRO A 363 -18.40 16.70 -13.84
N ALA A 364 -18.91 15.51 -14.16
CA ALA A 364 -19.19 15.14 -15.54
C ALA A 364 -20.13 16.21 -16.12
N ILE A 365 -19.58 17.15 -16.86
CA ILE A 365 -20.39 18.03 -17.70
C ILE A 365 -20.92 17.09 -18.77
N LEU A 366 -22.20 16.77 -18.66
CA LEU A 366 -22.95 16.12 -19.73
C LEU A 366 -22.93 17.06 -20.93
N LEU A 367 -21.85 16.99 -21.71
CA LEU A 367 -21.85 17.47 -23.08
C LEU A 367 -22.69 16.45 -23.84
N GLN A 368 -23.98 16.77 -24.02
CA GLN A 368 -24.84 16.11 -24.97
C GLN A 368 -24.36 16.47 -26.39
N GLU A 369 -23.37 15.78 -26.86
CA GLU A 369 -23.18 15.44 -28.28
C GLU A 369 -22.68 14.00 -28.26
N ASP A 370 -23.55 13.09 -28.70
CA ASP A 370 -23.31 11.66 -28.94
C ASP A 370 -23.23 10.69 -27.72
N GLY A 371 -23.77 11.02 -26.57
CA GLY A 371 -24.11 10.00 -25.53
C GLY A 371 -22.93 9.41 -24.75
N GLU A 372 -21.72 9.91 -24.88
CA GLU A 372 -20.57 9.50 -24.08
C GLU A 372 -20.28 10.48 -22.95
N VAL A 373 -20.20 9.96 -21.72
CA VAL A 373 -19.78 10.72 -20.53
C VAL A 373 -18.25 10.81 -20.56
N VAL A 374 -17.69 11.96 -20.87
CA VAL A 374 -16.25 12.21 -20.80
C VAL A 374 -15.89 12.76 -19.42
N ALA A 375 -15.25 11.97 -18.60
CA ALA A 375 -14.65 12.44 -17.35
C ALA A 375 -13.36 13.21 -17.66
N ASN A 376 -13.37 14.53 -17.48
CA ASN A 376 -12.16 15.35 -17.61
C ASN A 376 -11.45 15.46 -16.26
N LEU A 377 -10.26 14.85 -16.15
CA LEU A 377 -9.33 15.06 -15.04
C LEU A 377 -8.53 16.34 -15.29
N VAL A 378 -8.65 17.32 -14.39
CA VAL A 378 -7.74 18.46 -14.37
C VAL A 378 -6.59 18.17 -13.42
N ARG A 379 -5.36 18.07 -13.95
CA ARG A 379 -4.15 18.11 -13.13
C ARG A 379 -3.96 19.54 -12.63
N ILE A 380 -3.79 19.69 -11.33
CA ILE A 380 -3.32 20.93 -10.70
C ILE A 380 -1.83 20.81 -10.44
#